data_bc0636a05f3d68b9cdaba121a497e2c7
#
_entry.id   bc0636a05f3d68b9cdaba121a497e2c7
#
_cell.length_a   1.000
_cell.length_b   1.000
_cell.length_c   1.000
_cell.angle_alpha   90.00
_cell.angle_beta   90.00
_cell.angle_gamma   90.00
#
_symmetry.space_group_name_H-M   'P 1'
#
loop_
_entity.id
_entity.type
_entity.pdbx_description
1 polymer ?
#
loop_
_entity_poly.entity_id
_entity_poly.type
_entity_poly.pdbx_seq_one_letter_code
_entity_poly.pdbx_strand_id
1 'polypeptide(L)'
;MRLLIDTNIFLEVILEQARAAEARELLAKTEEHKYFLSDYALHSMGLLLFRRKQHDVFQEFLNDMVVRAGMLVLSLSVEDMAPVISAAQRFGLDFDDAYQYATAIKHDLTIVSFDSDFDRTERGKKSPMEILRV
;
A
#
# COMPACT_ATOMS: atom_id res chain seq x y z
N MET A 1 12.40 7.50 -4.05
CA MET A 1 11.08 8.08 -3.69
C MET A 1 10.57 7.47 -2.39
N ARG A 2 9.66 8.13 -1.75
CA ARG A 2 8.97 7.63 -0.54
C ARG A 2 7.58 7.13 -0.95
N LEU A 3 7.38 5.83 -0.89
CA LEU A 3 6.22 5.16 -1.49
C LEU A 3 5.36 4.46 -0.44
N LEU A 4 4.07 4.77 -0.43
CA LEU A 4 3.07 4.02 0.35
C LEU A 4 2.48 2.96 -0.57
N ILE A 5 2.73 1.71 -0.25
CA ILE A 5 2.36 0.58 -1.11
C ILE A 5 0.98 0.06 -0.69
N ASP A 6 0.03 0.09 -1.61
CA ASP A 6 -1.31 -0.43 -1.36
C ASP A 6 -1.31 -1.95 -1.35
N THR A 7 -2.26 -2.52 -0.64
CA THR A 7 -2.44 -3.98 -0.48
C THR A 7 -2.46 -4.70 -1.83
N ASN A 8 -3.11 -4.13 -2.85
CA ASN A 8 -3.27 -4.78 -4.15
C ASN A 8 -1.94 -5.00 -4.87
N ILE A 9 -0.91 -4.22 -4.58
CA ILE A 9 0.42 -4.42 -5.16
C ILE A 9 1.03 -5.75 -4.66
N PHE A 10 0.95 -5.99 -3.36
CA PHE A 10 1.47 -7.23 -2.77
C PHE A 10 0.65 -8.44 -3.21
N LEU A 11 -0.67 -8.29 -3.23
CA LEU A 11 -1.57 -9.39 -3.63
C LEU A 11 -1.39 -9.76 -5.09
N GLU A 12 -1.08 -8.79 -5.94
CA GLU A 12 -0.78 -9.06 -7.34
C GLU A 12 0.39 -10.04 -7.47
N VAL A 13 1.44 -9.83 -6.67
CA VAL A 13 2.61 -10.71 -6.65
C VAL A 13 2.28 -12.06 -6.00
N ILE A 14 1.67 -12.03 -4.82
CA ILE A 14 1.38 -13.24 -4.04
C ILE A 14 0.44 -14.18 -4.79
N LEU A 15 -0.58 -13.64 -5.45
CA LEU A 15 -1.57 -14.40 -6.19
C LEU A 15 -1.19 -14.61 -7.66
N GLU A 16 -0.02 -14.16 -8.06
CA GLU A 16 0.52 -14.31 -9.41
C GLU A 16 -0.44 -13.84 -10.50
N GLN A 17 -0.98 -12.64 -10.31
CA GLN A 17 -1.94 -12.05 -11.24
C GLN A 17 -1.23 -11.35 -12.41
N ALA A 18 -2.01 -10.78 -13.33
CA ALA A 18 -1.52 -10.30 -14.64
C ALA A 18 -0.39 -9.26 -14.55
N ARG A 19 -0.38 -8.40 -13.51
CA ARG A 19 0.60 -7.33 -13.35
C ARG A 19 1.67 -7.64 -12.29
N ALA A 20 1.82 -8.91 -11.93
CA ALA A 20 2.76 -9.34 -10.90
C ALA A 20 4.21 -8.98 -11.25
N ALA A 21 4.59 -9.06 -12.53
CA ALA A 21 5.97 -8.79 -12.95
C ALA A 21 6.38 -7.34 -12.65
N GLU A 22 5.54 -6.36 -12.98
CA GLU A 22 5.86 -4.94 -12.72
C GLU A 22 5.85 -4.64 -11.22
N ALA A 23 4.93 -5.24 -10.47
CA ALA A 23 4.88 -5.07 -9.02
C ALA A 23 6.13 -5.65 -8.37
N ARG A 24 6.53 -6.84 -8.78
CA ARG A 24 7.74 -7.50 -8.26
C ARG A 24 9.00 -6.70 -8.56
N GLU A 25 9.10 -6.17 -9.76
CA GLU A 25 10.25 -5.36 -10.16
C GLU A 25 10.36 -4.09 -9.30
N LEU A 26 9.25 -3.39 -9.06
CA LEU A 26 9.27 -2.21 -8.20
C LEU A 26 9.68 -2.57 -6.77
N LEU A 27 9.10 -3.63 -6.20
CA LEU A 27 9.40 -4.03 -4.83
C LEU A 27 10.85 -4.49 -4.64
N ALA A 28 11.53 -4.89 -5.71
CA ALA A 28 12.93 -5.29 -5.65
C ALA A 28 13.90 -4.09 -5.60
N LYS A 29 13.45 -2.87 -5.91
CA LYS A 29 14.31 -1.67 -5.96
C LYS A 29 14.47 -1.00 -4.60
N THR A 30 14.88 -1.78 -3.61
CA THR A 30 14.97 -1.34 -2.21
C THR A 30 16.05 -0.29 -1.96
N GLU A 31 17.01 -0.14 -2.86
CA GLU A 31 18.05 0.89 -2.74
C GLU A 31 17.61 2.22 -3.36
N GLU A 32 16.64 2.19 -4.26
CA GLU A 32 16.17 3.40 -4.97
C GLU A 32 15.00 4.07 -4.28
N HIS A 33 14.20 3.30 -3.54
CA HIS A 33 12.96 3.77 -2.94
C HIS A 33 12.86 3.37 -1.49
N LYS A 34 12.16 4.20 -0.71
CA LYS A 34 11.79 3.87 0.65
C LYS A 34 10.32 3.46 0.65
N TYR A 35 10.04 2.27 1.18
CA TYR A 35 8.70 1.68 1.17
C TYR A 35 8.03 1.82 2.52
N PHE A 36 6.74 2.13 2.47
CA PHE A 36 5.89 2.25 3.64
C PHE A 36 4.61 1.44 3.42
N LEU A 37 4.07 0.92 4.50
CA LEU A 37 2.84 0.15 4.52
C LEU A 37 1.97 0.69 5.65
N SER A 38 0.67 0.88 5.42
CA SER A 38 -0.20 1.21 6.54
C SER A 38 -0.51 -0.04 7.35
N ASP A 39 -0.79 0.12 8.63
CA ASP A 39 -1.24 -0.98 9.49
C ASP A 39 -2.57 -1.56 8.98
N TYR A 40 -3.42 -0.73 8.39
CA TYR A 40 -4.65 -1.20 7.76
C TYR A 40 -4.35 -2.20 6.63
N ALA A 41 -3.41 -1.87 5.75
CA ALA A 41 -3.02 -2.76 4.66
C ALA A 41 -2.42 -4.07 5.19
N LEU A 42 -1.60 -3.99 6.24
CA LEU A 42 -1.03 -5.17 6.89
C LEU A 42 -2.14 -6.08 7.43
N HIS A 43 -3.11 -5.53 8.14
CA HIS A 43 -4.26 -6.29 8.66
C HIS A 43 -5.09 -6.90 7.54
N SER A 44 -5.32 -6.14 6.46
CA SER A 44 -6.09 -6.60 5.31
C SER A 44 -5.44 -7.83 4.67
N MET A 45 -4.13 -7.80 4.50
CA MET A 45 -3.37 -8.94 3.97
C MET A 45 -3.44 -10.14 4.91
N GLY A 46 -3.29 -9.89 6.20
CA GLY A 46 -3.38 -10.94 7.22
C GLY A 46 -4.74 -11.62 7.19
N LEU A 47 -5.83 -10.83 7.14
CA LEU A 47 -7.18 -11.37 7.07
C LEU A 47 -7.38 -12.28 5.84
N LEU A 48 -6.93 -11.81 4.68
CA LEU A 48 -7.07 -12.57 3.44
C LEU A 48 -6.28 -13.88 3.48
N LEU A 49 -5.00 -13.79 3.83
CA LEU A 49 -4.11 -14.96 3.80
C LEU A 49 -4.47 -15.98 4.89
N PHE A 50 -4.94 -15.53 6.04
CA PHE A 50 -5.44 -16.43 7.09
C PHE A 50 -6.69 -17.17 6.64
N ARG A 51 -7.61 -16.48 5.98
CA ARG A 51 -8.82 -17.12 5.41
C ARG A 51 -8.48 -18.21 4.40
N ARG A 52 -7.41 -18.02 3.66
CA ARG A 52 -6.91 -18.99 2.67
C ARG A 52 -5.99 -20.04 3.28
N LYS A 53 -5.79 -20.00 4.60
CA LYS A 53 -4.84 -20.88 5.30
C LYS A 53 -3.42 -20.80 4.75
N GLN A 54 -3.04 -19.59 4.32
CA GLN A 54 -1.71 -19.28 3.77
C GLN A 54 -0.85 -18.55 4.80
N HIS A 55 -0.78 -19.08 6.01
CA HIS A 55 0.01 -18.49 7.10
C HIS A 55 1.48 -18.38 6.73
N ASP A 56 2.02 -19.39 6.04
CA ASP A 56 3.42 -19.41 5.62
C ASP A 56 3.72 -18.27 4.63
N VAL A 57 2.80 -17.99 3.72
CA VAL A 57 2.92 -16.90 2.75
C VAL A 57 2.98 -15.56 3.48
N PHE A 58 2.12 -15.38 4.48
CA PHE A 58 2.13 -14.16 5.28
C PHE A 58 3.44 -13.99 6.04
N GLN A 59 3.96 -15.08 6.62
CA GLN A 59 5.25 -15.07 7.31
C GLN A 59 6.39 -14.70 6.37
N GLU A 60 6.39 -15.24 5.14
CA GLU A 60 7.39 -14.89 4.13
C GLU A 60 7.33 -13.42 3.76
N PHE A 61 6.12 -12.87 3.60
CA PHE A 61 5.93 -11.45 3.31
C PHE A 61 6.54 -10.60 4.43
N LEU A 62 6.25 -10.92 5.69
CA LEU A 62 6.79 -10.18 6.82
C LEU A 62 8.32 -10.22 6.84
N ASN A 63 8.91 -11.38 6.60
CA ASN A 63 10.36 -11.54 6.60
C ASN A 63 11.01 -10.79 5.44
N ASP A 64 10.43 -10.86 4.25
CA ASP A 64 11.04 -10.27 3.05
C ASP A 64 10.87 -8.76 2.99
N MET A 65 9.67 -8.26 3.28
CA MET A 65 9.37 -6.85 3.08
C MET A 65 9.62 -6.02 4.33
N VAL A 66 9.20 -6.49 5.49
CA VAL A 66 9.35 -5.71 6.73
C VAL A 66 10.75 -5.85 7.29
N VAL A 67 11.24 -7.09 7.46
CA VAL A 67 12.54 -7.33 8.11
C VAL A 67 13.70 -7.06 7.15
N ARG A 68 13.72 -7.71 5.98
CA ARG A 68 14.85 -7.60 5.05
C ARG A 68 14.87 -6.30 4.25
N ALA A 69 13.76 -5.94 3.64
CA ALA A 69 13.67 -4.74 2.81
C ALA A 69 13.52 -3.44 3.61
N GLY A 70 13.27 -3.55 4.93
CA GLY A 70 13.16 -2.39 5.80
C GLY A 70 11.92 -1.56 5.60
N MET A 71 10.84 -2.16 5.11
CA MET A 71 9.56 -1.46 4.94
C MET A 71 9.04 -1.02 6.32
N LEU A 72 8.63 0.24 6.42
CA LEU A 72 8.09 0.79 7.66
C LEU A 72 6.57 0.70 7.66
N VAL A 73 6.01 0.23 8.78
CA VAL A 73 4.57 0.16 8.99
C VAL A 73 4.13 1.42 9.73
N LEU A 74 3.15 2.11 9.15
CA LEU A 74 2.62 3.37 9.69
C LEU A 74 1.21 3.18 10.19
N SER A 75 0.87 3.89 11.28
CA SER A 75 -0.48 3.89 11.87
C SER A 75 -1.01 5.30 11.97
N LEU A 76 -2.34 5.43 11.94
CA LEU A 76 -3.03 6.68 12.25
C LEU A 76 -3.61 6.58 13.66
N SER A 77 -3.64 7.72 14.36
CA SER A 77 -4.24 7.83 15.69
C SER A 77 -5.72 8.19 15.59
N VAL A 78 -6.40 8.25 16.73
CA VAL A 78 -7.79 8.72 16.81
C VAL A 78 -7.91 10.15 16.28
N GLU A 79 -6.94 11.01 16.57
CA GLU A 79 -6.90 12.39 16.11
C GLU A 79 -6.83 12.49 14.58
N ASP A 80 -6.22 11.50 13.94
CA ASP A 80 -6.09 11.45 12.49
C ASP A 80 -7.40 11.04 11.78
N MET A 81 -8.42 10.62 12.53
CA MET A 81 -9.68 10.18 11.92
C MET A 81 -10.46 11.33 11.31
N ALA A 82 -10.31 12.56 11.79
CA ALA A 82 -10.95 13.72 11.15
C ALA A 82 -10.48 13.92 9.70
N PRO A 83 -9.16 13.92 9.40
CA PRO A 83 -8.70 13.91 8.01
C PRO A 83 -9.18 12.70 7.18
N VAL A 84 -9.29 11.51 7.79
CA VAL A 84 -9.80 10.32 7.11
C VAL A 84 -11.25 10.55 6.67
N ILE A 85 -12.10 11.00 7.59
CA ILE A 85 -13.50 11.27 7.32
C ILE A 85 -13.65 12.34 6.25
N SER A 86 -12.87 13.42 6.35
CA SER A 86 -12.89 14.51 5.38
C SER A 86 -12.52 14.03 3.97
N ALA A 87 -11.47 13.21 3.84
CA ALA A 87 -11.06 12.66 2.57
C ALA A 87 -12.14 11.74 1.97
N ALA A 88 -12.76 10.90 2.81
CA ALA A 88 -13.83 10.01 2.37
C ALA A 88 -15.00 10.81 1.79
N GLN A 89 -15.42 11.87 2.48
CA GLN A 89 -16.54 12.71 2.04
C GLN A 89 -16.20 13.52 0.80
N ARG A 90 -15.01 14.10 0.77
CA ARG A 90 -14.58 14.99 -0.31
C ARG A 90 -14.36 14.24 -1.62
N PHE A 91 -13.78 13.07 -1.57
CA PHE A 91 -13.38 12.32 -2.76
C PHE A 91 -14.22 11.08 -3.03
N GLY A 92 -15.22 10.80 -2.19
CA GLY A 92 -16.07 9.62 -2.36
C GLY A 92 -15.30 8.31 -2.16
N LEU A 93 -14.43 8.26 -1.16
CA LEU A 93 -13.61 7.08 -0.88
C LEU A 93 -14.25 6.21 0.22
N ASP A 94 -14.04 4.90 0.11
CA ASP A 94 -14.31 3.99 1.20
C ASP A 94 -13.34 4.21 2.34
N PHE A 95 -13.60 3.64 3.51
CA PHE A 95 -12.77 3.84 4.69
C PHE A 95 -11.31 3.44 4.45
N ASP A 96 -11.09 2.29 3.83
CA ASP A 96 -9.75 1.77 3.58
C ASP A 96 -8.93 2.71 2.67
N ASP A 97 -9.54 3.19 1.59
CA ASP A 97 -8.87 4.13 0.68
C ASP A 97 -8.64 5.49 1.33
N ALA A 98 -9.62 5.96 2.12
CA ALA A 98 -9.48 7.22 2.85
C ALA A 98 -8.38 7.14 3.91
N TYR A 99 -8.25 6.00 4.59
CA TYR A 99 -7.19 5.75 5.56
C TYR A 99 -5.81 5.79 4.88
N GLN A 100 -5.68 5.12 3.75
CA GLN A 100 -4.44 5.13 2.97
C GLN A 100 -4.10 6.55 2.50
N TYR A 101 -5.09 7.27 1.98
CA TYR A 101 -4.89 8.64 1.51
C TYR A 101 -4.44 9.56 2.64
N ALA A 102 -5.10 9.51 3.80
CA ALA A 102 -4.73 10.32 4.96
C ALA A 102 -3.31 9.99 5.46
N THR A 103 -2.94 8.71 5.41
CA THR A 103 -1.56 8.28 5.76
C THR A 103 -0.55 8.90 4.80
N ALA A 104 -0.84 8.90 3.51
CA ALA A 104 0.03 9.48 2.49
C ALA A 104 0.19 11.00 2.68
N ILE A 105 -0.89 11.70 2.99
CA ILE A 105 -0.84 13.14 3.26
C ILE A 105 0.01 13.43 4.50
N LYS A 106 -0.26 12.73 5.59
CA LYS A 106 0.42 12.97 6.88
C LYS A 106 1.93 12.79 6.77
N HIS A 107 2.38 11.81 6.01
CA HIS A 107 3.79 11.46 5.90
C HIS A 107 4.43 11.89 4.58
N ASP A 108 3.70 12.58 3.74
CA ASP A 108 4.14 13.05 2.42
C ASP A 108 4.68 11.90 1.56
N LEU A 109 3.81 10.94 1.27
CA LEU A 109 4.13 9.75 0.51
C LEU A 109 3.39 9.72 -0.82
N THR A 110 4.00 9.11 -1.83
CA THR A 110 3.33 8.79 -3.08
C THR A 110 2.63 7.44 -2.93
N ILE A 111 1.33 7.38 -3.22
CA ILE A 111 0.57 6.14 -3.19
C ILE A 111 0.90 5.32 -4.43
N VAL A 112 1.25 4.05 -4.24
CA VAL A 112 1.41 3.09 -5.34
C VAL A 112 0.28 2.08 -5.26
N SER A 113 -0.56 2.06 -6.30
CA SER A 113 -1.78 1.25 -6.31
C SER A 113 -2.22 0.99 -7.74
N PHE A 114 -3.01 -0.09 -7.91
CA PHE A 114 -3.74 -0.34 -9.16
C PHE A 114 -5.17 0.21 -9.11
N ASP A 115 -5.61 0.74 -7.96
CA ASP A 115 -6.98 1.18 -7.75
C ASP A 115 -7.20 2.58 -8.34
N SER A 116 -8.12 2.68 -9.30
CA SER A 116 -8.48 3.95 -9.93
C SER A 116 -9.23 4.91 -9.02
N ASP A 117 -9.73 4.44 -7.87
CA ASP A 117 -10.46 5.31 -6.93
C ASP A 117 -9.59 6.46 -6.44
N PHE A 118 -8.28 6.26 -6.30
CA PHE A 118 -7.35 7.32 -5.91
C PHE A 118 -7.21 8.43 -6.96
N ASP A 119 -7.58 8.18 -8.21
CA ASP A 119 -7.52 9.21 -9.26
C ASP A 119 -8.49 10.35 -9.02
N ARG A 120 -9.51 10.14 -8.15
CA ARG A 120 -10.43 11.20 -7.73
C ARG A 120 -9.83 12.19 -6.74
N THR A 121 -8.68 11.86 -6.17
CA THR A 121 -8.03 12.68 -5.14
C THR A 121 -7.05 13.67 -5.77
N GLU A 122 -6.65 14.68 -4.99
CA GLU A 122 -5.68 15.67 -5.46
C GLU A 122 -4.30 15.07 -5.70
N ARG A 123 -3.85 14.15 -4.84
CA ARG A 123 -2.52 13.54 -4.97
C ARG A 123 -2.49 12.42 -6.00
N GLY A 124 -3.64 11.77 -6.23
CA GLY A 124 -3.72 10.62 -7.12
C GLY A 124 -2.90 9.45 -6.61
N LYS A 125 -2.54 8.56 -7.55
CA LYS A 125 -1.67 7.41 -7.28
C LYS A 125 -0.78 7.18 -8.48
N LYS A 126 0.22 6.31 -8.30
CA LYS A 126 1.02 5.81 -9.40
C LYS A 126 0.96 4.29 -9.43
N SER A 127 0.96 3.73 -10.63
CA SER A 127 1.15 2.29 -10.80
C SER A 127 2.63 1.96 -10.67
N PRO A 128 2.98 0.68 -10.41
CA PRO A 128 4.39 0.30 -10.42
C PRO A 128 5.12 0.67 -11.73
N MET A 129 4.46 0.48 -12.87
CA MET A 129 5.04 0.81 -14.16
C MET A 129 5.35 2.31 -14.29
N GLU A 130 4.48 3.17 -13.78
CA GLU A 130 4.70 4.62 -13.81
C GLU A 130 5.92 5.02 -12.98
N ILE A 131 6.16 4.36 -11.85
CA ILE A 131 7.36 4.58 -11.03
C ILE A 131 8.60 4.07 -11.76
N LEU A 132 8.53 2.87 -12.34
CA LEU A 132 9.67 2.23 -13.00
C LEU A 132 10.16 3.02 -14.22
N ARG A 133 9.30 3.78 -14.87
CA ARG A 133 9.64 4.56 -16.07
C ARG A 133 10.17 5.96 -15.80
N VAL A 134 10.24 6.35 -14.55
CA VAL A 134 10.75 7.70 -14.18
C VAL A 134 12.27 7.78 -14.27
#